data_e8245b1fc4eea14ece4d19804c9bf388
#
_entry.id   e8245b1fc4eea14ece4d19804c9bf388
#
_cell.length_a   1.000
_cell.length_b   1.000
_cell.length_c   1.000
_cell.angle_alpha   90.00
_cell.angle_beta   90.00
_cell.angle_gamma   90.00
#
_symmetry.space_group_name_H-M   'P 1'
#
loop_
_entity.id
_entity.type
_entity.pdbx_description
1 polymer ?
#
loop_
_entity_poly.entity_id
_entity_poly.type
_entity_poly.pdbx_seq_one_letter_code
_entity_poly.pdbx_strand_id
1 'polypeptide(L)'
;MAKATNGSRIPKPPRALFTLLEGRALLEMALLPALYPLLRGTPHGDGHPVLLVPGFTASDATLVGLSAFLRSRGYHVETWGLGQNTGFKLKFSHALEQKLRFMHHRHRRKVSLVGWSLGGVYAFYAAHSAPECVRSVVSLGSPMKFSTDEMLDVPVVVKAAYRYLAHPMGPVAHLAHVRSKVLRAPPPVPSTCVFSMTDGIVPPEAARIEDSDDDQHENIWVPGSHVGLGFNAAVMWILANRLAQAEGKWRPFDPDGLAGTAYRKIAQYLGPPD
;
A
#
# COMPACT_ATOMS: atom_id res chain seq x y z
N MET A 1 -21.72 -1.94 31.74
CA MET A 1 -22.05 -0.77 30.91
C MET A 1 -21.26 -0.90 29.64
N ALA A 2 -21.90 -1.28 28.53
CA ALA A 2 -21.26 -1.44 27.22
C ALA A 2 -20.89 -0.07 26.66
N LYS A 3 -19.61 0.15 26.33
CA LYS A 3 -19.17 1.32 25.57
C LYS A 3 -19.83 1.28 24.19
N ALA A 4 -20.58 2.33 23.87
CA ALA A 4 -21.18 2.53 22.58
C ALA A 4 -20.08 2.47 21.50
N THR A 5 -20.27 1.58 20.54
CA THR A 5 -19.47 1.49 19.31
C THR A 5 -19.57 2.82 18.60
N ASN A 6 -18.45 3.55 18.56
CA ASN A 6 -18.32 4.78 17.79
C ASN A 6 -18.57 4.42 16.32
N GLY A 7 -19.71 4.84 15.78
CA GLY A 7 -20.07 4.62 14.39
C GLY A 7 -18.92 5.12 13.50
N SER A 8 -18.40 4.25 12.65
CA SER A 8 -17.33 4.56 11.71
C SER A 8 -17.69 5.82 10.91
N ARG A 9 -17.07 6.94 11.24
CA ARG A 9 -17.23 8.17 10.44
C ARG A 9 -16.74 7.87 9.02
N ILE A 10 -17.61 8.12 8.06
CA ILE A 10 -17.25 8.06 6.63
C ILE A 10 -16.07 9.01 6.40
N PRO A 11 -14.92 8.55 5.85
CA PRO A 11 -13.79 9.41 5.56
C PRO A 11 -14.22 10.55 4.64
N LYS A 12 -13.80 11.76 4.94
CA LYS A 12 -14.08 12.91 4.06
C LYS A 12 -13.24 12.81 2.78
N PRO A 13 -13.78 13.24 1.62
CA PRO A 13 -13.01 13.25 0.38
C PRO A 13 -11.74 14.12 0.52
N PRO A 14 -10.68 13.80 -0.24
CA PRO A 14 -9.50 14.66 -0.27
C PRO A 14 -9.87 16.09 -0.60
N ARG A 15 -9.14 17.03 -0.03
CA ARG A 15 -9.33 18.44 -0.41
C ARG A 15 -9.07 18.61 -1.90
N ALA A 16 -9.96 19.29 -2.63
CA ALA A 16 -9.84 19.52 -4.07
C ALA A 16 -8.47 20.11 -4.48
N LEU A 17 -7.86 20.91 -3.59
CA LEU A 17 -6.51 21.43 -3.77
C LEU A 17 -5.48 20.29 -3.91
N PHE A 18 -5.55 19.25 -3.10
CA PHE A 18 -4.59 18.13 -3.17
C PHE A 18 -4.80 17.32 -4.43
N THR A 19 -6.04 17.15 -4.89
CA THR A 19 -6.32 16.49 -6.17
C THR A 19 -5.70 17.28 -7.35
N LEU A 20 -5.80 18.61 -7.34
CA LEU A 20 -5.13 19.45 -8.34
C LEU A 20 -3.60 19.37 -8.25
N LEU A 21 -3.08 19.23 -7.04
CA LEU A 21 -1.65 19.11 -6.78
C LEU A 21 -1.08 17.72 -7.02
N GLU A 22 -1.86 16.72 -7.47
CA GLU A 22 -1.33 15.41 -7.84
C GLU A 22 -0.29 15.48 -8.98
N GLY A 23 -0.37 16.51 -9.82
CA GLY A 23 0.66 16.80 -10.85
C GLY A 23 2.08 16.97 -10.31
N ARG A 24 2.24 17.29 -9.00
CA ARG A 24 3.57 17.35 -8.35
C ARG A 24 4.29 16.01 -8.30
N ALA A 25 3.60 14.90 -8.55
CA ALA A 25 4.21 13.58 -8.69
C ALA A 25 5.34 13.56 -9.73
N LEU A 26 5.23 14.37 -10.80
CA LEU A 26 6.30 14.51 -11.79
C LEU A 26 7.57 15.12 -11.18
N LEU A 27 7.41 16.10 -10.28
CA LEU A 27 8.52 16.69 -9.55
C LEU A 27 9.12 15.69 -8.54
N GLU A 28 8.27 14.97 -7.81
CA GLU A 28 8.70 13.94 -6.87
C GLU A 28 9.51 12.85 -7.59
N MET A 29 9.06 12.43 -8.76
CA MET A 29 9.79 11.48 -9.62
C MET A 29 11.11 12.06 -10.12
N ALA A 30 11.14 13.33 -10.56
CA ALA A 30 12.35 13.98 -11.04
C ALA A 30 13.40 14.19 -9.93
N LEU A 31 12.98 14.34 -8.68
CA LEU A 31 13.87 14.48 -7.52
C LEU A 31 14.46 13.14 -7.03
N LEU A 32 13.85 12.02 -7.37
CA LEU A 32 14.29 10.72 -6.89
C LEU A 32 15.77 10.40 -7.17
N PRO A 33 16.34 10.69 -8.37
CA PRO A 33 17.77 10.45 -8.63
C PRO A 33 18.69 11.22 -7.67
N ALA A 34 18.31 12.45 -7.31
CA ALA A 34 19.08 13.28 -6.37
C ALA A 34 18.98 12.75 -4.92
N LEU A 35 17.87 12.14 -4.55
CA LEU A 35 17.64 11.56 -3.22
C LEU A 35 18.15 10.10 -3.12
N TYR A 36 18.35 9.44 -4.25
CA TYR A 36 18.73 8.02 -4.29
C TYR A 36 20.01 7.69 -3.52
N PRO A 37 21.08 8.54 -3.50
CA PRO A 37 22.25 8.29 -2.68
C PRO A 37 21.94 8.14 -1.19
N LEU A 38 20.93 8.82 -0.66
CA LEU A 38 20.51 8.70 0.74
C LEU A 38 19.95 7.30 1.07
N LEU A 39 19.45 6.61 0.06
CA LEU A 39 18.91 5.25 0.18
C LEU A 39 20.01 4.17 0.23
N ARG A 40 21.28 4.51 -0.05
CA ARG A 40 22.39 3.55 -0.03
C ARG A 40 22.61 2.94 1.36
N GLY A 41 22.33 3.71 2.41
CA GLY A 41 22.44 3.27 3.81
C GLY A 41 21.24 2.47 4.33
N THR A 42 20.22 2.21 3.50
CA THR A 42 19.05 1.43 3.94
C THR A 42 19.40 -0.05 4.11
N PRO A 43 18.68 -0.76 5.00
CA PRO A 43 18.93 -2.17 5.24
C PRO A 43 18.89 -3.01 3.95
N HIS A 44 19.74 -4.03 3.90
CA HIS A 44 19.66 -5.07 2.88
C HIS A 44 18.69 -6.17 3.30
N GLY A 45 18.03 -6.75 2.33
CA GLY A 45 17.15 -7.89 2.53
C GLY A 45 17.92 -9.20 2.65
N ASP A 46 17.20 -10.22 3.02
CA ASP A 46 17.68 -11.59 3.18
C ASP A 46 17.43 -12.46 1.94
N GLY A 47 17.11 -11.85 0.80
CA GLY A 47 16.83 -12.55 -0.46
C GLY A 47 15.45 -13.17 -0.57
N HIS A 48 14.49 -12.88 0.34
CA HIS A 48 13.15 -13.44 0.19
C HIS A 48 12.39 -12.81 -1.00
N PRO A 49 11.37 -13.50 -1.54
CA PRO A 49 10.60 -13.01 -2.66
C PRO A 49 9.66 -11.87 -2.25
N VAL A 50 9.57 -10.85 -3.12
CA VAL A 50 8.66 -9.72 -2.97
C VAL A 50 7.79 -9.61 -4.22
N LEU A 51 6.48 -9.52 -4.04
CA LEU A 51 5.50 -9.36 -5.12
C LEU A 51 4.93 -7.94 -5.07
N LEU A 52 5.14 -7.18 -6.15
CA LEU A 52 4.62 -5.82 -6.31
C LEU A 52 3.31 -5.83 -7.09
N VAL A 53 2.31 -5.10 -6.59
CA VAL A 53 0.97 -5.01 -7.20
C VAL A 53 0.64 -3.56 -7.54
N PRO A 54 0.35 -3.24 -8.84
CA PRO A 54 0.13 -1.87 -9.29
C PRO A 54 -1.25 -1.33 -8.90
N GLY A 55 -1.36 0.00 -8.86
CA GLY A 55 -2.61 0.72 -8.63
C GLY A 55 -3.60 0.62 -9.79
N PHE A 56 -4.77 1.24 -9.59
CA PHE A 56 -5.80 1.36 -10.63
C PHE A 56 -5.24 2.10 -11.85
N THR A 57 -5.56 1.63 -13.06
CA THR A 57 -5.04 2.08 -14.36
C THR A 57 -3.53 1.89 -14.58
N ALA A 58 -2.80 1.49 -13.56
CA ALA A 58 -1.36 1.23 -13.63
C ALA A 58 -1.05 -0.20 -14.12
N SER A 59 0.20 -0.42 -14.48
CA SER A 59 0.74 -1.73 -14.89
C SER A 59 2.13 -1.93 -14.27
N ASP A 60 2.79 -3.03 -14.57
CA ASP A 60 4.14 -3.32 -14.10
C ASP A 60 5.15 -2.22 -14.45
N ALA A 61 4.92 -1.48 -15.53
CA ALA A 61 5.77 -0.35 -15.94
C ALA A 61 5.85 0.76 -14.88
N THR A 62 4.77 0.97 -14.12
CA THR A 62 4.75 1.99 -13.04
C THR A 62 5.54 1.55 -11.80
N LEU A 63 5.86 0.27 -11.69
CA LEU A 63 6.57 -0.33 -10.55
C LEU A 63 8.08 -0.48 -10.77
N VAL A 64 8.60 -0.05 -11.94
CA VAL A 64 10.01 -0.24 -12.32
C VAL A 64 10.95 0.39 -11.30
N GLY A 65 10.66 1.60 -10.82
CA GLY A 65 11.49 2.28 -9.81
C GLY A 65 11.56 1.53 -8.49
N LEU A 66 10.40 1.13 -7.94
CA LEU A 66 10.33 0.32 -6.71
C LEU A 66 11.00 -1.04 -6.90
N SER A 67 10.76 -1.68 -8.04
CA SER A 67 11.34 -2.99 -8.38
C SER A 67 12.87 -2.92 -8.44
N ALA A 68 13.42 -1.91 -9.13
CA ALA A 68 14.86 -1.71 -9.23
C ALA A 68 15.48 -1.43 -7.85
N PHE A 69 14.85 -0.58 -7.04
CA PHE A 69 15.29 -0.30 -5.69
C PHE A 69 15.33 -1.57 -4.83
N LEU A 70 14.25 -2.33 -4.74
CA LEU A 70 14.19 -3.52 -3.90
C LEU A 70 15.15 -4.62 -4.39
N ARG A 71 15.33 -4.78 -5.70
CA ARG A 71 16.37 -5.67 -6.24
C ARG A 71 17.77 -5.23 -5.81
N SER A 72 18.05 -3.92 -5.81
CA SER A 72 19.32 -3.38 -5.31
C SER A 72 19.53 -3.63 -3.81
N ARG A 73 18.46 -3.91 -3.07
CA ARG A 73 18.52 -4.30 -1.65
C ARG A 73 18.57 -5.82 -1.46
N GLY A 74 18.68 -6.59 -2.53
CA GLY A 74 18.90 -8.05 -2.48
C GLY A 74 17.62 -8.89 -2.47
N TYR A 75 16.45 -8.33 -2.78
CA TYR A 75 15.20 -9.11 -2.86
C TYR A 75 14.99 -9.74 -4.23
N HIS A 76 14.31 -10.89 -4.26
CA HIS A 76 13.77 -11.46 -5.48
C HIS A 76 12.42 -10.81 -5.82
N VAL A 77 12.43 -9.77 -6.65
CA VAL A 77 11.24 -8.97 -6.93
C VAL A 77 10.55 -9.43 -8.22
N GLU A 78 9.28 -9.76 -8.09
CA GLU A 78 8.34 -9.96 -9.19
C GLU A 78 7.23 -8.91 -9.14
N THR A 79 6.67 -8.58 -10.29
CA THR A 79 5.48 -7.76 -10.44
C THR A 79 4.27 -8.62 -10.74
N TRP A 80 3.05 -8.09 -10.65
CA TRP A 80 1.86 -8.92 -10.75
C TRP A 80 1.68 -9.64 -12.10
N GLY A 81 2.18 -9.06 -13.22
CA GLY A 81 2.24 -9.75 -14.52
C GLY A 81 0.89 -9.91 -15.22
N LEU A 82 -0.16 -9.18 -14.79
CA LEU A 82 -1.53 -9.31 -15.32
C LEU A 82 -1.93 -8.15 -16.24
N GLY A 83 -0.94 -7.35 -16.69
CA GLY A 83 -1.18 -6.18 -17.54
C GLY A 83 -1.70 -4.98 -16.75
N GLN A 84 -2.61 -4.21 -17.33
CA GLN A 84 -3.18 -3.03 -16.70
C GLN A 84 -4.21 -3.41 -15.62
N ASN A 85 -4.10 -2.80 -14.44
CA ASN A 85 -5.07 -2.97 -13.38
C ASN A 85 -6.33 -2.14 -13.67
N THR A 86 -7.35 -2.78 -14.22
CA THR A 86 -8.61 -2.14 -14.65
C THR A 86 -9.71 -2.23 -13.59
N GLY A 87 -9.36 -2.20 -12.32
CA GLY A 87 -10.30 -2.26 -11.20
C GLY A 87 -10.30 -3.62 -10.49
N PHE A 88 -10.97 -3.68 -9.34
CA PHE A 88 -11.04 -4.91 -8.56
C PHE A 88 -11.89 -5.97 -9.26
N LYS A 89 -11.26 -7.09 -9.62
CA LYS A 89 -11.91 -8.22 -10.33
C LYS A 89 -11.47 -9.54 -9.68
N LEU A 90 -12.42 -10.43 -9.40
CA LEU A 90 -12.12 -11.75 -8.79
C LEU A 90 -11.11 -12.56 -9.61
N LYS A 91 -11.19 -12.49 -10.95
CA LYS A 91 -10.21 -13.16 -11.81
C LYS A 91 -8.77 -12.70 -11.54
N PHE A 92 -8.56 -11.42 -11.27
CA PHE A 92 -7.23 -10.90 -10.92
C PHE A 92 -6.82 -11.31 -9.50
N SER A 93 -7.77 -11.35 -8.56
CA SER A 93 -7.50 -11.86 -7.20
C SER A 93 -7.06 -13.31 -7.22
N HIS A 94 -7.77 -14.16 -7.97
CA HIS A 94 -7.40 -15.57 -8.13
C HIS A 94 -6.04 -15.73 -8.84
N ALA A 95 -5.78 -14.98 -9.91
CA ALA A 95 -4.51 -15.04 -10.61
C ALA A 95 -3.34 -14.56 -9.71
N LEU A 96 -3.56 -13.51 -8.90
CA LEU A 96 -2.58 -13.03 -7.92
C LEU A 96 -2.31 -14.08 -6.84
N GLU A 97 -3.35 -14.72 -6.31
CA GLU A 97 -3.20 -15.80 -5.33
C GLU A 97 -2.43 -17.00 -5.91
N GLN A 98 -2.74 -17.41 -7.13
CA GLN A 98 -2.00 -18.47 -7.81
C GLN A 98 -0.52 -18.11 -7.97
N LYS A 99 -0.23 -16.86 -8.38
CA LYS A 99 1.14 -16.36 -8.47
C LYS A 99 1.84 -16.35 -7.12
N LEU A 100 1.18 -15.89 -6.07
CA LEU A 100 1.70 -15.90 -4.70
C LEU A 100 2.09 -17.31 -4.26
N ARG A 101 1.19 -18.28 -4.43
CA ARG A 101 1.44 -19.69 -4.10
C ARG A 101 2.59 -20.28 -4.93
N PHE A 102 2.65 -19.96 -6.21
CA PHE A 102 3.76 -20.37 -7.09
C PHE A 102 5.10 -19.79 -6.60
N MET A 103 5.17 -18.49 -6.28
CA MET A 103 6.38 -17.86 -5.76
C MET A 103 6.81 -18.49 -4.43
N HIS A 104 5.85 -18.71 -3.51
CA HIS A 104 6.10 -19.36 -2.22
C HIS A 104 6.72 -20.74 -2.41
N HIS A 105 6.13 -21.57 -3.26
CA HIS A 105 6.63 -22.91 -3.56
C HIS A 105 8.01 -22.88 -4.24
N ARG A 106 8.19 -22.01 -5.24
CA ARG A 106 9.45 -21.88 -6.00
C ARG A 106 10.62 -21.46 -5.13
N HIS A 107 10.41 -20.48 -4.26
CA HIS A 107 11.45 -19.93 -3.39
C HIS A 107 11.56 -20.69 -2.06
N ARG A 108 10.61 -21.56 -1.72
CA ARG A 108 10.48 -22.24 -0.41
C ARG A 108 10.54 -21.25 0.76
N ARG A 109 9.99 -20.07 0.56
CA ARG A 109 9.97 -18.96 1.51
C ARG A 109 8.67 -18.20 1.36
N LYS A 110 8.17 -17.62 2.46
CA LYS A 110 7.04 -16.71 2.40
C LYS A 110 7.37 -15.46 1.59
N VAL A 111 6.36 -14.92 0.92
CA VAL A 111 6.44 -13.77 0.03
C VAL A 111 6.00 -12.52 0.76
N SER A 112 6.75 -11.42 0.66
CA SER A 112 6.24 -10.11 1.08
C SER A 112 5.45 -9.48 -0.07
N LEU A 113 4.29 -8.92 0.25
CA LEU A 113 3.43 -8.23 -0.70
C LEU A 113 3.59 -6.72 -0.54
N VAL A 114 3.74 -6.00 -1.65
CA VAL A 114 3.73 -4.53 -1.66
C VAL A 114 2.71 -4.09 -2.69
N GLY A 115 1.64 -3.43 -2.24
CA GLY A 115 0.57 -2.97 -3.11
C GLY A 115 0.43 -1.46 -3.10
N TRP A 116 0.39 -0.84 -4.29
CA TRP A 116 0.18 0.58 -4.43
C TRP A 116 -1.28 0.88 -4.79
N SER A 117 -1.93 1.80 -4.03
CA SER A 117 -3.32 2.19 -4.25
C SER A 117 -4.25 0.95 -4.26
N LEU A 118 -5.04 0.73 -5.30
CA LEU A 118 -5.87 -0.47 -5.45
C LEU A 118 -5.05 -1.78 -5.36
N GLY A 119 -3.76 -1.73 -5.70
CA GLY A 119 -2.86 -2.87 -5.54
C GLY A 119 -2.71 -3.34 -4.09
N GLY A 120 -2.77 -2.42 -3.12
CA GLY A 120 -2.76 -2.78 -1.71
C GLY A 120 -4.04 -3.51 -1.27
N VAL A 121 -5.18 -3.15 -1.83
CA VAL A 121 -6.45 -3.90 -1.61
C VAL A 121 -6.30 -5.35 -2.08
N TYR A 122 -5.71 -5.56 -3.27
CA TYR A 122 -5.41 -6.91 -3.76
C TYR A 122 -4.40 -7.64 -2.87
N ALA A 123 -3.34 -6.95 -2.42
CA ALA A 123 -2.33 -7.54 -1.55
C ALA A 123 -2.92 -7.99 -0.20
N PHE A 124 -3.77 -7.16 0.41
CA PHE A 124 -4.47 -7.51 1.63
C PHE A 124 -5.44 -8.67 1.43
N TYR A 125 -6.19 -8.66 0.32
CA TYR A 125 -7.05 -9.79 -0.02
C TYR A 125 -6.26 -11.11 -0.15
N ALA A 126 -5.13 -11.08 -0.85
CA ALA A 126 -4.26 -12.26 -1.00
C ALA A 126 -3.69 -12.72 0.35
N ALA A 127 -3.34 -11.79 1.25
CA ALA A 127 -2.86 -12.11 2.59
C ALA A 127 -3.92 -12.76 3.48
N HIS A 128 -5.20 -12.41 3.30
CA HIS A 128 -6.30 -13.12 3.95
C HIS A 128 -6.58 -14.50 3.33
N SER A 129 -6.46 -14.61 2.00
CA SER A 129 -6.77 -15.87 1.28
C SER A 129 -5.69 -16.95 1.44
N ALA A 130 -4.43 -16.54 1.58
CA ALA A 130 -3.29 -17.46 1.65
C ALA A 130 -2.22 -16.97 2.66
N PRO A 131 -2.58 -16.79 3.95
CA PRO A 131 -1.67 -16.22 4.95
C PRO A 131 -0.42 -17.08 5.17
N GLU A 132 -0.51 -18.37 4.94
CA GLU A 132 0.62 -19.31 5.03
C GLU A 132 1.72 -19.02 4.00
N CYS A 133 1.38 -18.36 2.88
CA CYS A 133 2.32 -17.98 1.83
C CYS A 133 2.89 -16.56 2.04
N VAL A 134 2.30 -15.75 2.93
CA VAL A 134 2.66 -14.34 3.09
C VAL A 134 3.54 -14.11 4.31
N ARG A 135 4.66 -13.40 4.11
CA ARG A 135 5.56 -12.98 5.18
C ARG A 135 5.10 -11.69 5.85
N SER A 136 4.76 -10.71 5.03
CA SER A 136 4.24 -9.41 5.45
C SER A 136 3.54 -8.73 4.28
N VAL A 137 2.71 -7.74 4.56
CA VAL A 137 2.07 -6.92 3.52
C VAL A 137 2.27 -5.44 3.80
N VAL A 138 2.66 -4.67 2.77
CA VAL A 138 2.78 -3.21 2.83
C VAL A 138 1.86 -2.60 1.78
N SER A 139 1.01 -1.67 2.20
CA SER A 139 0.16 -0.90 1.30
C SER A 139 0.64 0.54 1.20
N LEU A 140 0.57 1.12 0.00
CA LEU A 140 0.99 2.49 -0.29
C LEU A 140 -0.22 3.29 -0.75
N GLY A 141 -0.75 4.17 0.09
CA GLY A 141 -1.92 4.99 -0.21
C GLY A 141 -3.16 4.19 -0.61
N SER A 142 -3.39 3.04 -0.02
CA SER A 142 -4.45 2.13 -0.44
C SER A 142 -5.73 2.36 0.34
N PRO A 143 -6.93 2.34 -0.31
CA PRO A 143 -8.19 2.59 0.36
C PRO A 143 -8.64 1.36 1.18
N MET A 144 -8.07 1.16 2.38
CA MET A 144 -8.37 0.03 3.26
C MET A 144 -9.80 0.08 3.82
N LYS A 145 -10.33 1.28 4.08
CA LYS A 145 -11.72 1.51 4.52
C LYS A 145 -12.66 1.79 3.36
N PHE A 146 -12.49 1.10 2.25
CA PHE A 146 -13.29 1.30 1.05
C PHE A 146 -14.69 0.68 1.20
N SER A 147 -15.72 1.50 1.01
CA SER A 147 -17.14 1.10 0.99
C SER A 147 -17.70 1.22 -0.42
N THR A 148 -18.63 0.34 -0.80
CA THR A 148 -19.32 0.40 -2.09
C THR A 148 -20.17 1.65 -2.24
N ASP A 149 -20.74 2.14 -1.14
CA ASP A 149 -21.49 3.38 -1.08
C ASP A 149 -20.55 4.59 -0.96
N GLU A 150 -19.34 4.37 -0.50
CA GLU A 150 -18.27 5.33 -0.19
C GLU A 150 -17.26 5.53 -1.35
N MET A 151 -17.47 4.94 -2.53
CA MET A 151 -16.90 5.49 -3.77
C MET A 151 -17.26 6.98 -3.93
N LEU A 152 -18.08 7.50 -3.03
CA LEU A 152 -18.42 8.90 -2.92
C LEU A 152 -17.21 9.79 -2.55
N ASP A 153 -16.17 9.25 -1.91
CA ASP A 153 -15.09 10.03 -1.31
C ASP A 153 -13.79 10.11 -2.13
N VAL A 154 -13.73 9.42 -3.27
CA VAL A 154 -12.65 9.64 -4.24
C VAL A 154 -13.02 10.72 -5.26
N PRO A 155 -12.05 11.42 -5.87
CA PRO A 155 -12.31 12.44 -6.88
C PRO A 155 -13.21 11.95 -8.02
N VAL A 156 -14.08 12.82 -8.52
CA VAL A 156 -15.07 12.50 -9.58
C VAL A 156 -14.41 11.87 -10.81
N VAL A 157 -13.20 12.31 -11.16
CA VAL A 157 -12.41 11.76 -12.28
C VAL A 157 -12.06 10.29 -12.03
N VAL A 158 -11.66 9.95 -10.81
CA VAL A 158 -11.33 8.56 -10.43
C VAL A 158 -12.59 7.69 -10.44
N LYS A 159 -13.72 8.22 -9.96
CA LYS A 159 -15.03 7.54 -10.03
C LYS A 159 -15.45 7.27 -11.46
N ALA A 160 -15.34 8.28 -12.33
CA ALA A 160 -15.70 8.15 -13.74
C ALA A 160 -14.81 7.12 -14.44
N ALA A 161 -13.49 7.19 -14.23
CA ALA A 161 -12.55 6.21 -14.78
C ALA A 161 -12.84 4.80 -14.25
N TYR A 162 -13.11 4.64 -12.96
CA TYR A 162 -13.44 3.35 -12.37
C TYR A 162 -14.74 2.78 -12.94
N ARG A 163 -15.78 3.60 -13.06
CA ARG A 163 -17.04 3.19 -13.71
C ARG A 163 -16.81 2.73 -15.15
N TYR A 164 -16.03 3.47 -15.91
CA TYR A 164 -15.77 3.17 -17.31
C TYR A 164 -14.93 1.90 -17.49
N LEU A 165 -13.87 1.71 -16.71
CA LEU A 165 -12.89 0.62 -16.88
C LEU A 165 -13.25 -0.65 -16.10
N ALA A 166 -13.88 -0.51 -14.93
CA ALA A 166 -14.21 -1.65 -14.08
C ALA A 166 -15.58 -2.26 -14.36
N HIS A 167 -16.49 -1.48 -14.94
CA HIS A 167 -17.90 -1.80 -15.06
C HIS A 167 -18.33 -2.85 -16.12
N PRO A 168 -17.55 -3.26 -17.14
CA PRO A 168 -18.07 -4.23 -18.11
C PRO A 168 -18.39 -5.62 -17.53
N MET A 169 -18.06 -5.89 -16.28
CA MET A 169 -18.08 -7.26 -15.73
C MET A 169 -18.86 -7.43 -14.43
N GLY A 170 -19.83 -6.57 -14.16
CA GLY A 170 -20.77 -6.87 -13.07
C GLY A 170 -20.58 -6.06 -11.80
N PRO A 171 -21.56 -6.13 -10.92
CA PRO A 171 -21.87 -5.10 -9.99
C PRO A 171 -20.90 -5.02 -8.80
N VAL A 172 -20.90 -3.86 -8.24
CA VAL A 172 -20.62 -3.43 -6.88
C VAL A 172 -20.75 -4.55 -5.80
N ALA A 173 -21.52 -5.58 -6.02
CA ALA A 173 -21.64 -6.76 -5.17
C ALA A 173 -20.33 -7.50 -4.90
N HIS A 174 -19.36 -7.50 -5.82
CA HIS A 174 -18.04 -8.12 -5.58
C HIS A 174 -17.20 -7.31 -4.63
N LEU A 175 -17.25 -5.98 -4.74
CA LEU A 175 -16.58 -5.10 -3.76
C LEU A 175 -17.24 -5.23 -2.38
N ALA A 176 -18.56 -5.39 -2.31
CA ALA A 176 -19.26 -5.63 -1.04
C ALA A 176 -18.82 -6.94 -0.38
N HIS A 177 -18.57 -8.00 -1.14
CA HIS A 177 -18.06 -9.26 -0.59
C HIS A 177 -16.62 -9.15 -0.08
N VAL A 178 -15.75 -8.50 -0.82
CA VAL A 178 -14.37 -8.19 -0.38
C VAL A 178 -14.39 -7.34 0.88
N ARG A 179 -15.26 -6.33 0.95
CA ARG A 179 -15.43 -5.46 2.10
C ARG A 179 -15.87 -6.20 3.36
N SER A 180 -16.82 -7.11 3.26
CA SER A 180 -17.45 -7.72 4.45
C SER A 180 -16.51 -8.63 5.23
N LYS A 181 -15.49 -9.19 4.59
CA LYS A 181 -14.57 -10.15 5.23
C LYS A 181 -13.13 -9.66 5.34
N VAL A 182 -12.63 -8.87 4.39
CA VAL A 182 -11.21 -8.64 4.19
C VAL A 182 -10.74 -7.27 4.65
N LEU A 183 -11.56 -6.23 4.46
CA LEU A 183 -11.11 -4.85 4.73
C LEU A 183 -11.48 -4.34 6.14
N ARG A 184 -12.28 -5.09 6.90
CA ARG A 184 -12.66 -4.70 8.26
C ARG A 184 -11.67 -5.12 9.32
N ALA A 185 -10.91 -6.16 9.06
CA ALA A 185 -9.88 -6.63 9.97
C ALA A 185 -8.53 -6.63 9.26
N PRO A 186 -7.44 -6.33 9.94
CA PRO A 186 -6.10 -6.53 9.40
C PRO A 186 -5.91 -8.00 8.99
N PRO A 187 -5.07 -8.30 7.98
CA PRO A 187 -4.79 -9.69 7.63
C PRO A 187 -4.02 -10.37 8.77
N PRO A 188 -4.11 -11.71 8.90
CA PRO A 188 -3.44 -12.45 9.99
C PRO A 188 -1.93 -12.59 9.74
N VAL A 189 -1.30 -11.54 9.25
CA VAL A 189 0.15 -11.41 8.98
C VAL A 189 0.59 -9.98 9.23
N PRO A 190 1.85 -9.74 9.57
CA PRO A 190 2.36 -8.38 9.77
C PRO A 190 2.00 -7.46 8.62
N SER A 191 1.43 -6.30 8.92
CA SER A 191 1.00 -5.36 7.90
C SER A 191 1.35 -3.91 8.23
N THR A 192 1.72 -3.17 7.19
CA THR A 192 2.07 -1.75 7.27
C THR A 192 1.27 -0.98 6.24
N CYS A 193 0.52 0.04 6.67
CA CYS A 193 -0.15 0.98 5.78
C CYS A 193 0.65 2.28 5.72
N VAL A 194 1.23 2.58 4.56
CA VAL A 194 1.89 3.85 4.30
C VAL A 194 0.89 4.82 3.69
N PHE A 195 0.74 6.00 4.28
CA PHE A 195 -0.25 6.99 3.86
C PHE A 195 0.33 8.41 3.84
N SER A 196 -0.33 9.34 3.14
CA SER A 196 0.03 10.75 3.10
C SER A 196 -1.15 11.64 3.46
N MET A 197 -0.89 12.68 4.28
CA MET A 197 -1.89 13.71 4.63
C MET A 197 -2.26 14.60 3.44
N THR A 198 -1.45 14.58 2.39
CA THR A 198 -1.63 15.40 1.18
C THR A 198 -1.91 14.54 -0.05
N ASP A 199 -2.34 13.30 0.15
CA ASP A 199 -2.87 12.42 -0.88
C ASP A 199 -4.15 13.05 -1.46
N GLY A 200 -4.17 13.28 -2.78
CA GLY A 200 -5.29 13.93 -3.47
C GLY A 200 -6.29 12.95 -4.07
N ILE A 201 -6.11 11.65 -3.83
CA ILE A 201 -6.95 10.57 -4.40
C ILE A 201 -7.60 9.75 -3.28
N VAL A 202 -6.82 9.27 -2.33
CA VAL A 202 -7.31 8.45 -1.20
C VAL A 202 -7.19 9.26 0.09
N PRO A 203 -8.30 9.49 0.80
CA PRO A 203 -8.27 10.18 2.08
C PRO A 203 -7.33 9.47 3.08
N PRO A 204 -6.55 10.20 3.88
CA PRO A 204 -5.65 9.61 4.86
C PRO A 204 -6.32 8.62 5.81
N GLU A 205 -7.57 8.92 6.21
CA GLU A 205 -8.36 8.06 7.09
C GLU A 205 -8.77 6.74 6.41
N ALA A 206 -8.96 6.77 5.10
CA ALA A 206 -9.27 5.57 4.30
C ALA A 206 -8.03 4.72 4.03
N ALA A 207 -6.84 5.31 4.05
CA ALA A 207 -5.58 4.62 3.75
C ALA A 207 -4.95 3.94 4.97
N ARG A 208 -5.58 4.03 6.15
CA ARG A 208 -5.10 3.45 7.40
C ARG A 208 -5.94 2.25 7.81
N ILE A 209 -5.31 1.24 8.41
CA ILE A 209 -6.00 0.21 9.18
C ILE A 209 -6.39 0.78 10.54
N GLU A 210 -7.47 0.25 11.10
CA GLU A 210 -7.85 0.58 12.48
C GLU A 210 -6.86 -0.07 13.46
N ASP A 211 -6.67 0.59 14.58
CA ASP A 211 -5.91 0.02 15.68
C ASP A 211 -6.58 -1.29 16.09
N SER A 212 -5.80 -2.33 16.18
CA SER A 212 -6.23 -3.65 16.63
C SER A 212 -5.44 -4.03 17.86
N ASP A 213 -6.02 -4.93 18.68
CA ASP A 213 -5.31 -5.49 19.84
C ASP A 213 -4.11 -6.39 19.43
N ASP A 214 -3.95 -6.61 18.13
CA ASP A 214 -2.83 -7.34 17.55
C ASP A 214 -1.71 -6.37 17.18
N ASP A 215 -0.58 -6.46 17.86
CA ASP A 215 0.59 -5.59 17.73
C ASP A 215 1.34 -5.70 16.40
N GLN A 216 0.84 -6.49 15.43
CA GLN A 216 1.54 -6.72 14.15
C GLN A 216 1.09 -5.78 13.03
N HIS A 217 0.38 -4.71 13.35
CA HIS A 217 -0.15 -3.77 12.36
C HIS A 217 0.25 -2.35 12.69
N GLU A 218 0.56 -1.58 11.66
CA GLU A 218 0.97 -0.19 11.84
C GLU A 218 0.56 0.71 10.68
N ASN A 219 0.45 1.99 10.98
CA ASN A 219 0.23 3.05 10.01
C ASN A 219 1.44 4.00 10.01
N ILE A 220 2.10 4.18 8.86
CA ILE A 220 3.26 5.04 8.73
C ILE A 220 2.94 6.19 7.79
N TRP A 221 3.10 7.41 8.29
CA TRP A 221 2.92 8.61 7.49
C TRP A 221 4.17 8.91 6.62
N VAL A 222 3.93 9.45 5.41
CA VAL A 222 4.97 10.04 4.55
C VAL A 222 4.46 11.33 3.91
N PRO A 223 5.33 12.31 3.63
CA PRO A 223 4.98 13.42 2.76
C PRO A 223 4.94 12.95 1.31
N GLY A 224 3.98 13.42 0.51
CA GLY A 224 3.94 13.12 -0.92
C GLY A 224 2.52 13.15 -1.49
N SER A 225 2.42 13.12 -2.82
CA SER A 225 1.19 12.92 -3.56
C SER A 225 0.85 11.43 -3.65
N HIS A 226 -0.40 11.10 -3.97
CA HIS A 226 -0.82 9.71 -4.19
C HIS A 226 -0.04 9.04 -5.31
N VAL A 227 0.05 9.72 -6.46
CA VAL A 227 0.79 9.22 -7.63
C VAL A 227 2.29 9.19 -7.36
N GLY A 228 2.80 10.08 -6.52
CA GLY A 228 4.21 10.14 -6.15
C GLY A 228 4.67 9.02 -5.22
N LEU A 229 3.78 8.36 -4.46
CA LEU A 229 4.18 7.31 -3.50
C LEU A 229 5.03 6.20 -4.14
N GLY A 230 4.80 5.87 -5.40
CA GLY A 230 5.60 4.88 -6.14
C GLY A 230 7.04 5.33 -6.43
N PHE A 231 7.34 6.62 -6.28
CA PHE A 231 8.65 7.24 -6.57
C PHE A 231 9.22 7.99 -5.36
N ASN A 232 8.61 7.84 -4.21
CA ASN A 232 8.96 8.60 -3.01
C ASN A 232 10.13 7.93 -2.25
N ALA A 233 11.20 8.68 -2.02
CA ALA A 233 12.37 8.18 -1.31
C ALA A 233 12.06 7.76 0.15
N ALA A 234 11.13 8.44 0.83
CA ALA A 234 10.71 8.04 2.18
C ALA A 234 9.96 6.71 2.15
N VAL A 235 9.12 6.48 1.14
CA VAL A 235 8.46 5.17 0.92
C VAL A 235 9.50 4.08 0.70
N MET A 236 10.50 4.32 -0.16
CA MET A 236 11.57 3.34 -0.41
C MET A 236 12.36 3.02 0.86
N TRP A 237 12.68 4.04 1.65
CA TRP A 237 13.35 3.86 2.93
C TRP A 237 12.52 3.03 3.93
N ILE A 238 11.21 3.32 4.05
CA ILE A 238 10.29 2.54 4.87
C ILE A 238 10.21 1.09 4.37
N LEU A 239 10.05 0.88 3.07
CA LEU A 239 10.02 -0.47 2.48
C LEU A 239 11.31 -1.25 2.81
N ALA A 240 12.48 -0.63 2.67
CA ALA A 240 13.74 -1.29 3.03
C ALA A 240 13.78 -1.68 4.52
N ASN A 241 13.28 -0.81 5.40
CA ASN A 241 13.21 -1.10 6.83
C ASN A 241 12.20 -2.23 7.15
N ARG A 242 10.98 -2.13 6.62
CA ARG A 242 9.93 -3.11 6.92
C ARG A 242 10.23 -4.50 6.38
N LEU A 243 10.72 -4.57 5.15
CA LEU A 243 11.02 -5.85 4.50
C LEU A 243 12.29 -6.53 5.05
N ALA A 244 13.22 -5.77 5.62
CA ALA A 244 14.45 -6.32 6.21
C ALA A 244 14.22 -7.05 7.55
N GLN A 245 13.05 -6.93 8.15
CA GLN A 245 12.74 -7.67 9.37
C GLN A 245 12.76 -9.19 9.12
N ALA A 246 13.39 -9.92 10.02
CA ALA A 246 13.37 -11.37 9.95
C ALA A 246 11.94 -11.91 10.12
N GLU A 247 11.63 -13.00 9.43
CA GLU A 247 10.32 -13.65 9.56
C GLU A 247 10.04 -14.02 11.04
N GLY A 248 8.83 -13.70 11.51
CA GLY A 248 8.44 -13.92 12.90
C GLY A 248 9.08 -12.97 13.92
N LYS A 249 9.81 -11.94 13.48
CA LYS A 249 10.46 -10.94 14.34
C LYS A 249 9.96 -9.52 14.06
N TRP A 250 8.68 -9.40 13.74
CA TRP A 250 8.09 -8.10 13.49
C TRP A 250 8.20 -7.17 14.71
N ARG A 251 8.51 -5.91 14.45
CA ARG A 251 8.54 -4.83 15.44
C ARG A 251 7.95 -3.57 14.78
N PRO A 252 7.30 -2.70 15.53
CA PRO A 252 6.84 -1.40 15.02
C PRO A 252 7.97 -0.59 14.38
N PHE A 253 7.59 0.31 13.48
CA PHE A 253 8.52 1.21 12.82
C PHE A 253 9.08 2.22 13.81
N ASP A 254 10.30 2.02 14.25
CA ASP A 254 11.08 2.95 15.05
C ASP A 254 12.40 3.24 14.34
N PRO A 255 12.45 4.29 13.51
CA PRO A 255 13.62 4.57 12.70
C PRO A 255 14.70 5.26 13.53
N ASP A 256 15.88 4.64 13.55
CA ASP A 256 17.08 5.15 14.22
C ASP A 256 17.94 6.06 13.35
N GLY A 257 18.94 6.69 13.97
CA GLY A 257 19.96 7.50 13.33
C GLY A 257 19.47 8.84 12.80
N LEU A 258 20.28 9.47 11.94
CA LEU A 258 20.01 10.79 11.40
C LEU A 258 18.70 10.83 10.55
N ALA A 259 18.46 9.79 9.74
CA ALA A 259 17.25 9.68 8.92
C ALA A 259 16.00 9.55 9.80
N GLY A 260 16.07 8.76 10.87
CA GLY A 260 14.98 8.62 11.83
C GLY A 260 14.71 9.92 12.59
N THR A 261 15.75 10.64 13.00
CA THR A 261 15.62 11.94 13.65
C THR A 261 14.99 12.97 12.70
N ALA A 262 15.42 13.01 11.44
CA ALA A 262 14.83 13.89 10.42
C ALA A 262 13.35 13.53 10.17
N TYR A 263 13.03 12.24 10.03
CA TYR A 263 11.68 11.77 9.86
C TYR A 263 10.77 12.19 11.02
N ARG A 264 11.17 11.95 12.28
CA ARG A 264 10.39 12.35 13.47
C ARG A 264 10.15 13.85 13.52
N LYS A 265 11.16 14.68 13.20
CA LYS A 265 11.00 16.13 13.13
C LYS A 265 10.00 16.54 12.06
N ILE A 266 10.10 15.98 10.85
CA ILE A 266 9.18 16.29 9.77
C ILE A 266 7.76 15.82 10.13
N ALA A 267 7.61 14.64 10.71
CA ALA A 267 6.33 14.10 11.14
C ALA A 267 5.66 14.98 12.21
N GLN A 268 6.42 15.55 13.13
CA GLN A 268 5.93 16.47 14.16
C GLN A 268 5.28 17.75 13.57
N TYR A 269 5.79 18.24 12.42
CA TYR A 269 5.28 19.49 11.80
C TYR A 269 4.26 19.27 10.69
N LEU A 270 4.39 18.19 9.94
CA LEU A 270 3.61 17.91 8.73
C LEU A 270 2.80 16.61 8.81
N GLY A 271 3.03 15.80 9.82
CA GLY A 271 2.34 14.53 10.04
C GLY A 271 0.89 14.71 10.54
N PRO A 272 0.19 13.61 10.74
CA PRO A 272 -1.14 13.64 11.33
C PRO A 272 -1.06 14.22 12.75
N PRO A 273 -2.07 14.96 13.21
CA PRO A 273 -2.21 15.31 14.62
C PRO A 273 -2.36 14.02 15.45
N ASP A 274 -1.81 14.03 16.64
CA ASP A 274 -1.93 12.95 17.63
C ASP A 274 -3.39 12.64 17.97
#